data_8f383f70ba05653dde6cc77bddd2f550
#
_entry.id   8f383f70ba05653dde6cc77bddd2f550
#
_cell.length_a   1.000
_cell.length_b   1.000
_cell.length_c   1.000
_cell.angle_alpha   90.00
_cell.angle_beta   90.00
_cell.angle_gamma   90.00
#
_symmetry.space_group_name_H-M   'P 1'
#
loop_
_entity.id
_entity.type
_entity.pdbx_description
1 polymer ?
#
loop_
_entity_poly.entity_id
_entity_poly.type
_entity_poly.pdbx_seq_one_letter_code
_entity_poly.pdbx_strand_id
1 'polypeptide(L)'
;MDVQTPFHSHPAPSSFQRTEELQNISPHPNYDNDNEAQYFLDMAETPQPEKTPAAIHQRHSRDSNGAFELGNHKSHHWWRPIALMVMWLLLGSSVGLGHHFAYQSLDQQPQTVFSQSWAHNLGSAAAFLVKTSFTLTILLALQEVLWFSFRRRDIKISLLDKLFTLSSNPFSFVPSAFANAPLATALAGFAWTIPISAILSPGSLVVGPMVTFNDSICIVPTFAASSPNISFYQMIPHGSGIQGPNTGIQKLASQIFAQGVILDLKSPCGTNCSFQHSFYGPGLQCVNTSNPAYLNEQVASYLYYNATDLTTFNEDEDSLIELSITYRNNSKAEVQSDLNYVSILCTAYNATYELSVNYTNGSPKFSPSLTYHEQLQNLNMTEYVSPGDYPWHSNSATLVREVYDKHLNGTWAQSPTTQYSTPDTNIGNTILVGNTVNANSGAISSLWFVNRDLLNGIPELLTNLTISTLAFSPESTSASCSSSKETLVYYYNPNLLLITYSIAFCLGFISFLVGVFVLMQTGIRTGDIFSQILVTTRNPFLDEIARGHSLSSADADFMKDYKLRLGKLKRPRGETGDYSDGDDGREVEHAAFGLAEQVDSLH
;
A
#
# COMPACT_ATOMS: atom_id res chain seq x y z
N MET A 1 -6.09 -42.62 42.10
CA MET A 1 -6.14 -41.59 43.17
C MET A 1 -5.89 -40.28 42.49
N ASP A 2 -7.00 -39.58 42.30
CA ASP A 2 -7.11 -38.31 41.59
C ASP A 2 -6.48 -37.19 42.40
N VAL A 3 -5.64 -36.37 41.78
CA VAL A 3 -5.31 -35.02 42.28
C VAL A 3 -5.48 -34.02 41.16
N GLN A 4 -6.53 -33.24 41.35
CA GLN A 4 -6.96 -32.10 40.54
C GLN A 4 -5.89 -31.00 40.55
N THR A 5 -5.59 -30.45 39.37
CA THR A 5 -4.89 -29.19 39.19
C THR A 5 -5.90 -28.05 39.14
N PRO A 6 -5.69 -26.92 39.82
CA PRO A 6 -6.55 -25.75 39.67
C PRO A 6 -6.15 -24.92 38.45
N PHE A 7 -7.13 -24.66 37.61
CA PHE A 7 -7.09 -23.68 36.53
C PHE A 7 -6.90 -22.26 37.09
N HIS A 8 -5.84 -21.59 36.69
CA HIS A 8 -5.73 -20.14 36.83
C HIS A 8 -6.39 -19.47 35.61
N SER A 9 -7.50 -18.80 35.88
CA SER A 9 -8.23 -17.95 34.97
C SER A 9 -7.44 -16.65 34.71
N HIS A 10 -7.13 -16.39 33.45
CA HIS A 10 -6.70 -15.07 32.99
C HIS A 10 -7.90 -14.11 32.97
N PRO A 11 -7.74 -12.85 33.42
CA PRO A 11 -8.79 -11.85 33.27
C PRO A 11 -8.85 -11.37 31.81
N ALA A 12 -10.09 -11.30 31.30
CA ALA A 12 -10.42 -10.73 30.01
C ALA A 12 -10.13 -9.22 29.98
N PRO A 13 -9.80 -8.64 28.82
CA PRO A 13 -9.62 -7.19 28.69
C PRO A 13 -10.97 -6.48 28.78
N SER A 14 -11.01 -5.47 29.64
CA SER A 14 -12.13 -4.58 29.88
C SER A 14 -12.64 -3.91 28.61
N SER A 15 -13.94 -4.03 28.41
CA SER A 15 -14.74 -3.32 27.42
C SER A 15 -14.57 -1.79 27.54
N PHE A 16 -14.20 -1.15 26.43
CA PHE A 16 -14.28 0.29 26.25
C PHE A 16 -15.73 0.74 26.37
N GLN A 17 -16.06 1.42 27.44
CA GLN A 17 -17.30 2.20 27.55
C GLN A 17 -17.18 3.44 26.67
N ARG A 18 -18.00 3.48 25.64
CA ARG A 18 -18.27 4.67 24.82
C ARG A 18 -19.20 5.57 25.64
N THR A 19 -18.67 6.60 26.24
CA THR A 19 -19.43 7.71 26.80
C THR A 19 -20.05 8.49 25.64
N GLU A 20 -21.37 8.40 25.49
CA GLU A 20 -22.16 9.33 24.68
C GLU A 20 -22.25 10.66 25.44
N GLU A 21 -21.55 11.66 24.99
CA GLU A 21 -21.78 13.06 25.32
C GLU A 21 -23.01 13.54 24.56
N LEU A 22 -24.15 13.58 25.23
CA LEU A 22 -25.35 14.29 24.80
C LEU A 22 -25.08 15.80 24.93
N GLN A 23 -24.68 16.43 23.84
CA GLN A 23 -24.70 17.88 23.72
C GLN A 23 -26.15 18.33 23.48
N ASN A 24 -26.65 19.11 24.44
CA ASN A 24 -27.85 19.95 24.37
C ASN A 24 -27.84 20.81 23.09
N ILE A 25 -28.72 20.51 22.14
CA ILE A 25 -29.07 21.41 21.05
C ILE A 25 -30.42 22.03 21.39
N SER A 26 -30.43 23.33 21.60
CA SER A 26 -31.60 24.20 21.75
C SER A 26 -32.58 24.04 20.58
N PRO A 27 -33.88 24.20 20.81
CA PRO A 27 -34.88 24.11 19.75
C PRO A 27 -34.81 25.37 18.87
N HIS A 28 -34.58 25.19 17.58
CA HIS A 28 -34.83 26.20 16.55
C HIS A 28 -36.30 26.21 16.15
N PRO A 29 -36.81 27.36 15.71
CA PRO A 29 -38.25 27.67 15.65
C PRO A 29 -38.96 26.94 14.50
N ASN A 30 -40.25 26.68 14.75
CA ASN A 30 -41.28 26.21 13.84
C ASN A 30 -41.17 26.89 12.47
N TYR A 31 -40.95 26.08 11.44
CA TYR A 31 -41.34 26.43 10.08
C TYR A 31 -42.70 25.80 9.80
N ASP A 32 -43.70 26.65 9.67
CA ASP A 32 -45.06 26.30 9.26
C ASP A 32 -45.02 25.64 7.87
N ASN A 33 -45.33 24.34 7.82
CA ASN A 33 -45.37 23.53 6.60
C ASN A 33 -46.85 23.37 6.14
N ASP A 34 -47.65 24.44 6.22
CA ASP A 34 -49.05 24.41 5.82
C ASP A 34 -49.32 24.79 4.35
N ASN A 35 -48.29 25.03 3.56
CA ASN A 35 -48.45 25.44 2.17
C ASN A 35 -48.23 24.34 1.09
N GLU A 36 -47.74 23.14 1.44
CA GLU A 36 -47.66 22.06 0.45
C GLU A 36 -48.89 21.14 0.38
N ALA A 37 -49.76 21.14 1.39
CA ALA A 37 -50.99 20.36 1.34
C ALA A 37 -52.11 21.04 0.52
N GLN A 38 -52.00 22.34 0.24
CA GLN A 38 -53.01 23.10 -0.52
C GLN A 38 -52.88 22.93 -2.01
N TYR A 39 -51.68 22.58 -2.52
CA TYR A 39 -51.45 22.36 -3.96
C TYR A 39 -51.97 21.01 -4.49
N PHE A 40 -52.27 20.04 -3.62
CA PHE A 40 -52.78 18.73 -4.04
C PHE A 40 -54.31 18.60 -3.94
N LEU A 41 -55.01 19.55 -3.33
CA LEU A 41 -56.47 19.48 -3.14
C LEU A 41 -57.26 20.29 -4.22
N ASP A 42 -56.60 21.15 -4.98
CA ASP A 42 -57.25 21.94 -6.07
C ASP A 42 -57.35 21.20 -7.40
N MET A 43 -56.95 19.93 -7.50
CA MET A 43 -57.12 19.11 -8.72
C MET A 43 -58.25 18.10 -8.65
N ALA A 44 -59.13 18.18 -7.69
CA ALA A 44 -60.28 17.26 -7.52
C ALA A 44 -61.63 17.99 -7.55
N GLU A 45 -61.80 19.01 -8.37
CA GLU A 45 -63.15 19.52 -8.72
C GLU A 45 -63.62 18.88 -10.02
N THR A 46 -64.64 18.05 -9.89
CA THR A 46 -65.45 17.46 -10.95
C THR A 46 -66.11 18.55 -11.80
N PRO A 47 -65.95 18.57 -13.13
CA PRO A 47 -66.70 19.49 -13.96
C PRO A 47 -68.18 19.03 -14.09
N GLN A 48 -69.08 19.90 -13.77
CA GLN A 48 -70.51 19.77 -14.14
C GLN A 48 -70.68 19.74 -15.65
N PRO A 49 -71.73 19.09 -16.19
CA PRO A 49 -71.99 19.00 -17.63
C PRO A 49 -72.51 20.31 -18.14
N GLU A 50 -71.71 21.06 -18.86
CA GLU A 50 -72.14 22.26 -19.57
C GLU A 50 -72.36 21.99 -21.09
N LYS A 51 -73.45 22.47 -21.48
CA LYS A 51 -74.10 22.50 -22.82
C LYS A 51 -73.16 22.49 -24.00
N THR A 52 -73.49 21.63 -24.94
CA THR A 52 -72.99 21.58 -26.33
C THR A 52 -73.10 22.94 -27.02
N PRO A 53 -71.99 23.51 -27.48
CA PRO A 53 -72.02 24.52 -28.55
C PRO A 53 -71.71 23.90 -29.92
N ALA A 54 -72.37 24.43 -30.86
CA ALA A 54 -72.39 24.08 -32.26
C ALA A 54 -71.00 23.91 -32.94
N ALA A 55 -70.96 23.01 -33.89
CA ALA A 55 -69.90 22.76 -34.82
C ALA A 55 -69.20 24.04 -35.31
N ILE A 56 -67.99 24.28 -34.83
CA ILE A 56 -67.07 25.20 -35.49
C ILE A 56 -66.31 24.39 -36.55
N HIS A 57 -66.77 24.55 -37.76
CA HIS A 57 -65.99 24.27 -38.98
C HIS A 57 -64.73 25.12 -38.93
N GLN A 58 -63.61 24.58 -38.32
CA GLN A 58 -62.29 25.10 -38.64
C GLN A 58 -61.93 24.69 -40.06
N ARG A 59 -62.15 25.65 -40.97
CA ARG A 59 -61.59 25.68 -42.30
C ARG A 59 -60.08 25.76 -42.18
N HIS A 60 -59.37 24.60 -42.08
CA HIS A 60 -57.94 24.55 -42.36
C HIS A 60 -57.81 25.01 -43.84
N SER A 61 -57.27 26.20 -44.03
CA SER A 61 -56.76 26.62 -45.33
C SER A 61 -55.66 25.64 -45.71
N ARG A 62 -55.98 24.82 -46.65
CA ARG A 62 -55.11 23.87 -47.32
C ARG A 62 -54.15 24.69 -48.16
N ASP A 63 -52.96 25.00 -47.63
CA ASP A 63 -51.83 25.35 -48.47
C ASP A 63 -51.46 24.10 -49.26
N SER A 64 -52.05 23.95 -50.37
CA SER A 64 -51.79 22.98 -51.40
C SER A 64 -50.53 23.38 -52.16
N ASN A 65 -49.34 23.09 -51.61
CA ASN A 65 -48.10 22.96 -52.38
C ASN A 65 -47.09 22.13 -51.62
N GLY A 66 -47.35 20.87 -51.54
CA GLY A 66 -46.43 19.87 -51.03
C GLY A 66 -46.72 18.50 -51.59
N ALA A 67 -46.48 18.36 -52.87
CA ALA A 67 -46.45 17.07 -53.52
C ALA A 67 -45.45 16.20 -52.85
N PHE A 68 -45.88 15.20 -52.05
CA PHE A 68 -45.07 14.22 -51.43
C PHE A 68 -44.60 13.21 -52.48
N GLU A 69 -43.50 13.56 -53.20
CA GLU A 69 -42.80 12.62 -54.07
C GLU A 69 -42.15 11.55 -53.24
N LEU A 70 -42.65 10.32 -53.20
CA LEU A 70 -42.00 9.13 -52.68
C LEU A 70 -40.98 8.60 -53.70
N GLY A 71 -40.33 9.50 -54.39
CA GLY A 71 -39.23 9.21 -55.29
C GLY A 71 -37.92 9.76 -54.68
N ASN A 72 -37.11 8.89 -54.10
CA ASN A 72 -35.71 9.20 -53.77
C ASN A 72 -35.47 10.25 -52.65
N HIS A 73 -36.37 10.36 -51.66
CA HIS A 73 -36.15 11.19 -50.50
C HIS A 73 -35.16 10.49 -49.56
N LYS A 74 -33.85 10.71 -49.79
CA LYS A 74 -32.88 10.59 -48.67
C LYS A 74 -33.43 11.47 -47.56
N SER A 75 -33.84 10.87 -46.42
CA SER A 75 -34.36 11.62 -45.26
C SER A 75 -33.43 12.81 -45.02
N HIS A 76 -33.99 14.03 -45.01
CA HIS A 76 -33.25 15.30 -44.92
C HIS A 76 -32.27 15.35 -43.71
N HIS A 77 -32.27 14.33 -42.83
CA HIS A 77 -31.47 14.22 -41.61
C HIS A 77 -30.78 12.87 -41.43
N TRP A 78 -30.50 12.12 -42.50
CA TRP A 78 -29.82 10.81 -42.44
C TRP A 78 -28.42 10.87 -41.81
N TRP A 79 -27.76 12.04 -41.81
CA TRP A 79 -26.45 12.28 -41.24
C TRP A 79 -26.46 12.40 -39.69
N ARG A 80 -27.62 12.65 -39.04
CA ARG A 80 -27.72 12.85 -37.59
C ARG A 80 -27.22 11.65 -36.77
N PRO A 81 -27.57 10.39 -37.05
CA PRO A 81 -26.98 9.26 -36.32
C PRO A 81 -25.47 9.20 -36.48
N ILE A 82 -24.93 9.51 -37.67
CA ILE A 82 -23.48 9.56 -37.91
C ILE A 82 -22.84 10.63 -37.03
N ALA A 83 -23.39 11.83 -37.01
CA ALA A 83 -22.88 12.92 -36.17
C ALA A 83 -22.93 12.59 -34.69
N LEU A 84 -23.97 11.92 -34.21
CA LEU A 84 -24.07 11.46 -32.82
C LEU A 84 -23.02 10.39 -32.50
N MET A 85 -22.81 9.39 -33.38
CA MET A 85 -21.78 8.39 -33.20
C MET A 85 -20.38 9.02 -33.15
N VAL A 86 -20.09 9.97 -34.06
CA VAL A 86 -18.82 10.72 -34.06
C VAL A 86 -18.65 11.51 -32.76
N MET A 87 -19.70 12.22 -32.34
CA MET A 87 -19.66 13.01 -31.09
C MET A 87 -19.32 12.14 -29.89
N TRP A 88 -19.99 10.99 -29.73
CA TRP A 88 -19.74 10.09 -28.63
C TRP A 88 -18.37 9.45 -28.72
N LEU A 89 -17.89 9.07 -29.91
CA LEU A 89 -16.55 8.51 -30.11
C LEU A 89 -15.47 9.53 -29.73
N LEU A 90 -15.63 10.79 -30.17
CA LEU A 90 -14.70 11.87 -29.84
C LEU A 90 -14.71 12.20 -28.33
N LEU A 91 -15.91 12.24 -27.73
CA LEU A 91 -16.03 12.49 -26.28
C LEU A 91 -15.33 11.40 -25.47
N GLY A 92 -15.60 10.13 -25.77
CA GLY A 92 -14.93 9.01 -25.09
C GLY A 92 -13.41 9.04 -25.24
N SER A 93 -12.92 9.34 -26.43
CA SER A 93 -11.49 9.46 -26.71
C SER A 93 -10.84 10.64 -25.98
N SER A 94 -11.50 11.81 -25.99
CA SER A 94 -11.01 13.00 -25.30
C SER A 94 -10.94 12.82 -23.78
N VAL A 95 -11.98 12.22 -23.18
CA VAL A 95 -12.00 11.90 -21.74
C VAL A 95 -10.93 10.85 -21.40
N GLY A 96 -10.76 9.83 -22.25
CA GLY A 96 -9.74 8.80 -22.06
C GLY A 96 -8.32 9.36 -22.09
N LEU A 97 -8.02 10.26 -23.03
CA LEU A 97 -6.74 10.97 -23.09
C LEU A 97 -6.57 11.91 -21.90
N GLY A 98 -7.60 12.66 -21.53
CA GLY A 98 -7.58 13.52 -20.34
C GLY A 98 -7.30 12.72 -19.07
N HIS A 99 -7.88 11.53 -18.93
CA HIS A 99 -7.63 10.62 -17.81
C HIS A 99 -6.18 10.14 -17.79
N HIS A 100 -5.61 9.78 -18.94
CA HIS A 100 -4.19 9.41 -19.07
C HIS A 100 -3.27 10.54 -18.60
N PHE A 101 -3.45 11.75 -19.12
CA PHE A 101 -2.61 12.88 -18.73
C PHE A 101 -2.78 13.29 -17.27
N ALA A 102 -4.00 13.19 -16.73
CA ALA A 102 -4.25 13.44 -15.31
C ALA A 102 -3.49 12.45 -14.42
N TYR A 103 -3.52 11.16 -14.73
CA TYR A 103 -2.79 10.16 -13.97
C TYR A 103 -1.26 10.25 -14.17
N GLN A 104 -0.83 10.59 -15.37
CA GLN A 104 0.59 10.85 -15.64
C GLN A 104 1.13 12.04 -14.84
N SER A 105 0.32 13.09 -14.65
CA SER A 105 0.72 14.23 -13.83
C SER A 105 0.78 13.93 -12.33
N LEU A 106 0.08 12.88 -11.87
CA LEU A 106 0.11 12.41 -10.48
C LEU A 106 1.24 11.40 -10.23
N ASP A 107 1.84 10.84 -11.27
CA ASP A 107 2.90 9.83 -11.11
C ASP A 107 4.07 10.37 -10.29
N GLN A 108 4.51 9.58 -9.30
CA GLN A 108 5.55 9.92 -8.33
C GLN A 108 5.25 11.15 -7.43
N GLN A 109 4.06 11.72 -7.50
CA GLN A 109 3.67 12.81 -6.60
C GLN A 109 3.28 12.27 -5.22
N PRO A 110 3.63 13.00 -4.14
CA PRO A 110 3.20 12.65 -2.80
C PRO A 110 1.67 12.68 -2.66
N GLN A 111 1.13 11.73 -1.90
CA GLN A 111 -0.32 11.66 -1.61
C GLN A 111 -0.86 12.95 -0.95
N THR A 112 0.01 13.76 -0.34
CA THR A 112 -0.36 15.03 0.29
C THR A 112 -0.77 16.12 -0.70
N VAL A 113 -0.32 16.05 -1.97
CA VAL A 113 -0.66 17.03 -3.01
C VAL A 113 -2.09 16.86 -3.48
N PHE A 114 -2.53 15.61 -3.62
CA PHE A 114 -3.89 15.26 -4.03
C PHE A 114 -4.36 14.03 -3.27
N SER A 115 -5.54 14.05 -2.65
CA SER A 115 -5.97 12.94 -1.81
C SER A 115 -6.34 11.70 -2.64
N GLN A 116 -6.00 10.52 -2.13
CA GLN A 116 -6.24 9.25 -2.81
C GLN A 116 -7.73 9.03 -3.13
N SER A 117 -8.64 9.44 -2.26
CA SER A 117 -10.08 9.30 -2.48
C SER A 117 -10.55 10.13 -3.68
N TRP A 118 -10.07 11.36 -3.83
CA TRP A 118 -10.39 12.19 -4.99
C TRP A 118 -9.78 11.64 -6.29
N ALA A 119 -8.52 11.18 -6.26
CA ALA A 119 -7.89 10.56 -7.43
C ALA A 119 -8.69 9.34 -7.91
N HIS A 120 -9.10 8.47 -6.99
CA HIS A 120 -9.90 7.28 -7.30
C HIS A 120 -11.29 7.64 -7.83
N ASN A 121 -12.00 8.58 -7.19
CA ASN A 121 -13.35 8.98 -7.58
C ASN A 121 -13.37 9.65 -8.95
N LEU A 122 -12.44 10.58 -9.23
CA LEU A 122 -12.31 11.22 -10.53
C LEU A 122 -11.92 10.23 -11.62
N GLY A 123 -11.00 9.31 -11.32
CA GLY A 123 -10.63 8.24 -12.23
C GLY A 123 -11.80 7.32 -12.55
N SER A 124 -12.60 6.96 -11.57
CA SER A 124 -13.80 6.14 -11.75
C SER A 124 -14.87 6.89 -12.57
N ALA A 125 -15.06 8.19 -12.32
CA ALA A 125 -15.99 9.02 -13.10
C ALA A 125 -15.54 9.14 -14.56
N ALA A 126 -14.24 9.36 -14.82
CA ALA A 126 -13.69 9.39 -16.17
C ALA A 126 -13.88 8.05 -16.88
N ALA A 127 -13.60 6.93 -16.19
CA ALA A 127 -13.79 5.59 -16.71
C ALA A 127 -15.26 5.31 -17.07
N PHE A 128 -16.19 5.77 -16.23
CA PHE A 128 -17.62 5.65 -16.50
C PHE A 128 -18.04 6.47 -17.72
N LEU A 129 -17.54 7.69 -17.88
CA LEU A 129 -17.82 8.53 -19.06
C LEU A 129 -17.26 7.90 -20.34
N VAL A 130 -16.05 7.36 -20.32
CA VAL A 130 -15.45 6.63 -21.47
C VAL A 130 -16.31 5.43 -21.83
N LYS A 131 -16.66 4.59 -20.84
CA LYS A 131 -17.56 3.45 -21.02
C LYS A 131 -18.87 3.87 -21.67
N THR A 132 -19.55 4.88 -21.10
CA THR A 132 -20.87 5.32 -21.58
C THR A 132 -20.78 5.83 -23.00
N SER A 133 -19.76 6.62 -23.34
CA SER A 133 -19.57 7.19 -24.67
C SER A 133 -19.39 6.11 -25.74
N PHE A 134 -18.51 5.13 -25.51
CA PHE A 134 -18.31 4.05 -26.47
C PHE A 134 -19.52 3.12 -26.54
N THR A 135 -20.19 2.84 -25.42
CA THR A 135 -21.42 2.04 -25.42
C THR A 135 -22.50 2.71 -26.25
N LEU A 136 -22.72 4.03 -26.12
CA LEU A 136 -23.70 4.76 -26.90
C LEU A 136 -23.38 4.74 -28.40
N THR A 137 -22.09 4.83 -28.77
CA THR A 137 -21.67 4.68 -30.18
C THR A 137 -22.07 3.30 -30.73
N ILE A 138 -21.83 2.24 -29.96
CA ILE A 138 -22.16 0.87 -30.35
C ILE A 138 -23.67 0.66 -30.44
N LEU A 139 -24.44 1.19 -29.49
CA LEU A 139 -25.91 1.04 -29.47
C LEU A 139 -26.55 1.75 -30.64
N LEU A 140 -26.09 2.95 -31.02
CA LEU A 140 -26.57 3.64 -32.21
C LEU A 140 -26.30 2.83 -33.49
N ALA A 141 -25.09 2.26 -33.61
CA ALA A 141 -24.76 1.39 -34.74
C ALA A 141 -25.58 0.08 -34.74
N LEU A 142 -25.77 -0.52 -33.58
CA LEU A 142 -26.58 -1.73 -33.40
C LEU A 142 -28.02 -1.51 -33.88
N GLN A 143 -28.60 -0.39 -33.50
CA GLN A 143 -29.96 -0.02 -33.90
C GLN A 143 -30.09 0.01 -35.42
N GLU A 144 -29.22 0.68 -36.16
CA GLU A 144 -29.27 0.75 -37.61
C GLU A 144 -29.05 -0.63 -38.26
N VAL A 145 -28.15 -1.46 -37.70
CA VAL A 145 -27.89 -2.83 -38.20
C VAL A 145 -29.08 -3.76 -37.96
N LEU A 146 -29.81 -3.62 -36.84
CA LEU A 146 -31.04 -4.39 -36.59
C LEU A 146 -32.09 -4.12 -37.64
N TRP A 147 -32.42 -2.84 -37.87
CA TRP A 147 -33.41 -2.49 -38.90
C TRP A 147 -32.99 -2.88 -40.31
N PHE A 148 -31.70 -2.82 -40.62
CA PHE A 148 -31.16 -3.34 -41.88
C PHE A 148 -31.36 -4.86 -42.01
N SER A 149 -31.17 -5.62 -40.93
CA SER A 149 -31.39 -7.06 -40.92
C SER A 149 -32.88 -7.40 -41.14
N PHE A 150 -33.79 -6.62 -40.54
CA PHE A 150 -35.25 -6.82 -40.68
C PHE A 150 -35.75 -6.56 -42.10
N ARG A 151 -35.09 -5.72 -42.89
CA ARG A 151 -35.41 -5.47 -44.29
C ARG A 151 -34.96 -6.59 -45.22
N ARG A 152 -33.91 -7.35 -44.82
CA ARG A 152 -33.30 -8.33 -45.72
C ARG A 152 -33.66 -9.79 -45.44
N ARG A 153 -34.15 -10.09 -44.25
CA ARG A 153 -34.40 -11.48 -43.83
C ARG A 153 -35.78 -11.65 -43.21
N ASP A 154 -36.36 -12.82 -43.46
CA ASP A 154 -37.58 -13.24 -42.80
C ASP A 154 -37.25 -13.78 -41.40
N ILE A 155 -37.68 -13.08 -40.38
CA ILE A 155 -37.29 -13.35 -38.98
C ILE A 155 -38.52 -13.71 -38.18
N LYS A 156 -38.46 -14.78 -37.38
CA LYS A 156 -39.55 -15.18 -36.47
C LYS A 156 -39.78 -14.07 -35.43
N ILE A 157 -41.05 -13.83 -35.07
CA ILE A 157 -41.40 -12.84 -34.04
C ILE A 157 -40.68 -13.11 -32.73
N SER A 158 -40.62 -14.37 -32.28
CA SER A 158 -39.88 -14.76 -31.07
C SER A 158 -38.39 -14.41 -31.13
N LEU A 159 -37.79 -14.37 -32.31
CA LEU A 159 -36.42 -13.95 -32.49
C LEU A 159 -36.30 -12.42 -32.60
N LEU A 160 -37.28 -11.72 -33.16
CA LEU A 160 -37.33 -10.26 -33.14
C LEU A 160 -37.32 -9.73 -31.72
N ASP A 161 -38.14 -10.28 -30.81
CA ASP A 161 -38.17 -9.92 -29.40
C ASP A 161 -36.78 -10.07 -28.73
N LYS A 162 -36.08 -11.17 -29.03
CA LYS A 162 -34.72 -11.38 -28.53
C LYS A 162 -33.74 -10.41 -29.16
N LEU A 163 -33.85 -10.05 -30.42
CA LEU A 163 -32.96 -9.12 -31.10
C LEU A 163 -33.11 -7.69 -30.55
N PHE A 164 -34.32 -7.24 -30.25
CA PHE A 164 -34.56 -5.94 -29.60
C PHE A 164 -34.01 -5.89 -28.18
N THR A 165 -33.93 -7.04 -27.47
CA THR A 165 -33.42 -7.11 -26.10
C THR A 165 -31.94 -7.49 -25.99
N LEU A 166 -31.22 -7.68 -27.11
CA LEU A 166 -29.81 -8.07 -27.13
C LEU A 166 -28.88 -7.16 -26.28
N SER A 167 -29.16 -5.86 -26.29
CA SER A 167 -28.35 -4.87 -25.56
C SER A 167 -28.59 -4.88 -24.03
N SER A 168 -29.74 -5.37 -23.59
CA SER A 168 -30.19 -5.33 -22.20
C SER A 168 -30.23 -6.70 -21.51
N ASN A 169 -30.39 -7.78 -22.32
CA ASN A 169 -30.54 -9.14 -21.79
C ASN A 169 -29.50 -10.11 -22.38
N PRO A 170 -28.56 -10.65 -21.55
CA PRO A 170 -27.56 -11.59 -22.03
C PRO A 170 -28.14 -12.95 -22.51
N PHE A 171 -29.33 -13.33 -22.03
CA PHE A 171 -30.01 -14.56 -22.46
C PHE A 171 -30.60 -14.47 -23.87
N SER A 172 -30.57 -13.31 -24.50
CA SER A 172 -30.99 -13.10 -25.90
C SER A 172 -29.93 -13.56 -26.92
N PHE A 173 -28.71 -13.86 -26.50
CA PHE A 173 -27.67 -14.43 -27.36
C PHE A 173 -27.92 -15.91 -27.65
N VAL A 174 -28.83 -16.17 -28.56
CA VAL A 174 -29.19 -17.53 -29.01
C VAL A 174 -28.52 -17.86 -30.35
N PRO A 175 -28.26 -19.13 -30.69
CA PRO A 175 -27.66 -19.48 -31.99
C PRO A 175 -28.44 -18.96 -33.20
N SER A 176 -29.75 -18.87 -33.09
CA SER A 176 -30.61 -18.32 -34.15
C SER A 176 -30.39 -16.81 -34.37
N ALA A 177 -29.99 -16.04 -33.35
CA ALA A 177 -29.64 -14.62 -33.49
C ALA A 177 -28.34 -14.48 -34.31
N PHE A 178 -27.31 -15.29 -34.04
CA PHE A 178 -26.10 -15.32 -34.86
C PHE A 178 -26.38 -15.71 -36.32
N ALA A 179 -27.26 -16.68 -36.57
CA ALA A 179 -27.57 -17.13 -37.90
C ALA A 179 -28.34 -16.08 -38.71
N ASN A 180 -29.29 -15.35 -38.09
CA ASN A 180 -30.19 -14.42 -38.79
C ASN A 180 -29.72 -12.96 -38.77
N ALA A 181 -28.99 -12.53 -37.69
CA ALA A 181 -28.49 -11.17 -37.55
C ALA A 181 -27.07 -11.15 -37.01
N PRO A 182 -26.05 -11.71 -37.72
CA PRO A 182 -24.70 -11.90 -37.18
C PRO A 182 -24.03 -10.59 -36.79
N LEU A 183 -24.16 -9.53 -37.61
CA LEU A 183 -23.57 -8.23 -37.31
C LEU A 183 -24.20 -7.57 -36.08
N ALA A 184 -25.52 -7.63 -35.93
CA ALA A 184 -26.20 -7.08 -34.78
C ALA A 184 -25.80 -7.82 -33.50
N THR A 185 -25.73 -9.15 -33.57
CA THR A 185 -25.32 -9.98 -32.42
C THR A 185 -23.87 -9.70 -32.01
N ALA A 186 -22.96 -9.52 -32.99
CA ALA A 186 -21.57 -9.14 -32.71
C ALA A 186 -21.46 -7.75 -32.05
N LEU A 187 -22.19 -6.75 -32.56
CA LEU A 187 -22.21 -5.41 -31.98
C LEU A 187 -22.78 -5.42 -30.54
N ALA A 188 -23.84 -6.18 -30.31
CA ALA A 188 -24.35 -6.37 -28.95
C ALA A 188 -23.29 -7.01 -28.02
N GLY A 189 -22.55 -8.00 -28.51
CA GLY A 189 -21.42 -8.58 -27.79
C GLY A 189 -20.35 -7.56 -27.44
N PHE A 190 -20.03 -6.64 -28.37
CA PHE A 190 -19.11 -5.53 -28.09
C PHE A 190 -19.65 -4.63 -26.97
N ALA A 191 -20.94 -4.28 -27.00
CA ALA A 191 -21.56 -3.46 -25.95
C ALA A 191 -21.44 -4.11 -24.56
N TRP A 192 -21.53 -5.43 -24.47
CA TRP A 192 -21.37 -6.18 -23.22
C TRP A 192 -19.92 -6.27 -22.74
N THR A 193 -18.93 -6.12 -23.59
CA THR A 193 -17.51 -6.13 -23.19
C THR A 193 -17.00 -4.77 -22.73
N ILE A 194 -17.57 -3.66 -23.19
CA ILE A 194 -17.13 -2.30 -22.82
C ILE A 194 -17.12 -2.05 -21.29
N PRO A 195 -18.07 -2.53 -20.47
CA PRO A 195 -18.04 -2.34 -19.01
C PRO A 195 -16.74 -2.80 -18.32
N ILE A 196 -16.05 -3.78 -18.90
CA ILE A 196 -14.76 -4.28 -18.37
C ILE A 196 -13.73 -3.14 -18.32
N SER A 197 -13.76 -2.23 -19.28
CA SER A 197 -12.84 -1.09 -19.31
C SER A 197 -13.01 -0.16 -18.11
N ALA A 198 -14.23 0.01 -17.61
CA ALA A 198 -14.49 0.85 -16.44
C ALA A 198 -14.05 0.19 -15.10
N ILE A 199 -13.95 -1.14 -15.09
CA ILE A 199 -13.48 -1.89 -13.91
C ILE A 199 -11.96 -1.87 -13.80
N LEU A 200 -11.26 -2.03 -14.94
CA LEU A 200 -9.81 -2.15 -14.96
C LEU A 200 -9.07 -0.81 -14.88
N SER A 201 -9.65 0.26 -15.46
CA SER A 201 -8.95 1.55 -15.58
C SER A 201 -8.61 2.24 -14.26
N PRO A 202 -9.45 2.22 -13.19
CA PRO A 202 -9.07 2.83 -11.91
C PRO A 202 -7.88 2.14 -11.23
N GLY A 203 -7.67 0.84 -11.50
CA GLY A 203 -6.54 0.06 -10.99
C GLY A 203 -5.19 0.45 -11.60
N SER A 204 -5.15 1.33 -12.59
CA SER A 204 -3.91 1.80 -13.21
C SER A 204 -3.14 2.82 -12.35
N LEU A 205 -3.77 3.41 -11.33
CA LEU A 205 -3.14 4.29 -10.35
C LEU A 205 -3.19 3.65 -8.97
N VAL A 206 -2.02 3.38 -8.40
CA VAL A 206 -1.87 2.79 -7.07
C VAL A 206 -1.01 3.68 -6.18
N VAL A 207 -1.17 3.56 -4.86
CA VAL A 207 -0.33 4.26 -3.89
C VAL A 207 0.64 3.27 -3.27
N GLY A 208 1.90 3.64 -3.20
CA GLY A 208 2.96 2.83 -2.60
C GLY A 208 4.00 3.68 -1.88
N PRO A 209 4.81 3.07 -1.02
CA PRO A 209 5.90 3.75 -0.34
C PRO A 209 7.04 4.08 -1.31
N MET A 210 7.55 5.30 -1.23
CA MET A 210 8.79 5.73 -1.86
C MET A 210 9.75 6.20 -0.78
N VAL A 211 10.95 5.63 -0.77
CA VAL A 211 12.02 6.02 0.14
C VAL A 211 12.84 7.12 -0.54
N THR A 212 12.84 8.30 0.05
CA THR A 212 13.70 9.41 -0.36
C THR A 212 14.85 9.54 0.61
N PHE A 213 16.09 9.59 0.10
CA PHE A 213 17.28 9.86 0.87
C PHE A 213 17.58 11.36 0.83
N ASN A 214 17.87 11.91 1.99
CA ASN A 214 18.27 13.30 2.13
C ASN A 214 19.59 13.36 2.91
N ASP A 215 20.65 13.77 2.25
CA ASP A 215 21.95 13.95 2.86
C ASP A 215 22.03 15.36 3.44
N SER A 216 22.40 15.42 4.70
CA SER A 216 22.50 16.67 5.46
C SER A 216 23.66 16.62 6.44
N ILE A 217 24.12 17.76 6.88
CA ILE A 217 25.06 17.84 8.01
C ILE A 217 24.23 17.78 9.29
N CYS A 218 24.57 16.85 10.18
CA CYS A 218 23.94 16.71 11.48
C CYS A 218 24.99 16.83 12.62
N ILE A 219 24.51 17.10 13.81
CA ILE A 219 25.35 17.20 15.00
C ILE A 219 25.30 15.87 15.74
N VAL A 220 26.46 15.22 15.88
CA VAL A 220 26.61 13.92 16.55
C VAL A 220 27.45 14.08 17.81
N PRO A 221 27.15 13.32 18.88
CA PRO A 221 28.00 13.33 20.07
C PRO A 221 29.38 12.77 19.73
N THR A 222 30.40 13.36 20.28
CA THR A 222 31.78 12.94 20.12
C THR A 222 32.45 12.76 21.48
N PHE A 223 33.52 11.99 21.48
CA PHE A 223 34.39 11.84 22.63
C PHE A 223 35.72 12.52 22.32
N ALA A 224 36.04 13.56 23.08
CA ALA A 224 37.36 14.16 23.06
C ALA A 224 38.00 13.91 24.43
N ALA A 225 38.89 12.94 24.49
CA ALA A 225 39.58 12.55 25.70
C ALA A 225 40.36 13.72 26.34
N SER A 226 40.77 14.69 25.51
CA SER A 226 41.48 15.91 25.91
C SER A 226 40.55 17.05 26.38
N SER A 227 39.23 16.89 26.34
CA SER A 227 38.33 17.95 26.75
C SER A 227 38.36 18.19 28.26
N PRO A 228 38.50 19.43 28.69
CA PRO A 228 38.42 19.76 30.12
C PRO A 228 36.97 19.62 30.66
N ASN A 229 35.98 19.50 29.80
CA ASN A 229 34.57 19.39 30.16
C ASN A 229 34.15 17.92 30.44
N ILE A 230 34.98 16.96 30.09
CA ILE A 230 34.72 15.53 30.29
C ILE A 230 35.67 15.00 31.37
N SER A 231 35.11 14.54 32.48
CA SER A 231 35.88 13.85 33.53
C SER A 231 35.22 12.53 33.88
N PHE A 232 35.88 11.42 33.56
CA PHE A 232 35.45 10.07 33.94
C PHE A 232 35.97 9.67 35.31
N TYR A 233 36.87 10.44 35.90
CA TYR A 233 37.46 10.24 37.18
C TYR A 233 36.89 11.14 38.29
N GLN A 234 37.05 10.71 39.52
CA GLN A 234 36.74 11.46 40.73
C GLN A 234 38.05 11.91 41.38
N MET A 235 38.10 13.21 41.69
CA MET A 235 39.25 13.79 42.42
C MET A 235 39.19 13.45 43.91
N ILE A 236 40.34 13.29 44.55
CA ILE A 236 40.45 13.17 46.03
C ILE A 236 40.08 14.54 46.63
N PRO A 237 39.07 14.64 47.54
CA PRO A 237 38.74 15.89 48.19
C PRO A 237 39.94 16.43 48.99
N HIS A 238 40.32 17.67 48.75
CA HIS A 238 41.47 18.35 49.42
C HIS A 238 42.83 17.71 49.16
N GLY A 239 42.93 16.77 48.19
CA GLY A 239 44.18 16.11 47.84
C GLY A 239 44.58 16.33 46.39
N SER A 240 45.76 15.97 46.06
CA SER A 240 46.31 15.96 44.72
C SER A 240 46.28 14.54 44.20
N GLY A 241 45.33 14.24 43.37
CA GLY A 241 45.26 12.93 42.70
C GLY A 241 43.86 12.48 42.31
N ILE A 242 43.81 11.44 41.52
CA ILE A 242 42.60 10.79 41.04
C ILE A 242 42.25 9.65 42.03
N GLN A 243 41.00 9.66 42.54
CA GLN A 243 40.51 8.60 43.43
C GLN A 243 40.12 7.33 42.64
N GLY A 244 39.74 7.50 41.40
CA GLY A 244 39.24 6.42 40.53
C GLY A 244 38.10 6.90 39.65
N PRO A 245 37.42 5.99 38.97
CA PRO A 245 36.28 6.30 38.10
C PRO A 245 35.11 6.94 38.86
N ASN A 246 34.44 7.91 38.24
CA ASN A 246 33.26 8.51 38.84
C ASN A 246 32.07 7.50 38.87
N THR A 247 31.09 7.77 39.74
CA THR A 247 29.95 6.84 39.93
C THR A 247 29.08 6.67 38.67
N GLY A 248 29.09 7.62 37.74
CA GLY A 248 28.38 7.52 36.44
C GLY A 248 29.03 6.45 35.56
N ILE A 249 30.35 6.50 35.45
CA ILE A 249 31.13 5.50 34.69
C ILE A 249 31.01 4.12 35.32
N GLN A 250 31.10 3.99 36.68
CA GLN A 250 30.91 2.71 37.34
C GLN A 250 29.56 2.07 37.07
N LYS A 251 28.48 2.84 37.10
CA LYS A 251 27.11 2.36 36.76
C LYS A 251 27.02 1.95 35.31
N LEU A 252 27.55 2.77 34.39
CA LEU A 252 27.55 2.48 32.97
C LEU A 252 28.33 1.19 32.67
N ALA A 253 29.55 1.04 33.21
CA ALA A 253 30.36 -0.14 33.03
C ALA A 253 29.64 -1.40 33.54
N SER A 254 29.07 -1.34 34.75
CA SER A 254 28.31 -2.47 35.32
C SER A 254 27.13 -2.87 34.42
N GLN A 255 26.42 -1.90 33.84
CA GLN A 255 25.33 -2.18 32.91
C GLN A 255 25.81 -2.82 31.60
N ILE A 256 26.87 -2.28 31.01
CA ILE A 256 27.43 -2.78 29.75
C ILE A 256 28.03 -4.19 29.96
N PHE A 257 28.76 -4.41 31.02
CA PHE A 257 29.35 -5.71 31.30
C PHE A 257 28.31 -6.79 31.63
N ALA A 258 27.21 -6.44 32.28
CA ALA A 258 26.10 -7.36 32.54
C ALA A 258 25.28 -7.70 31.29
N GLN A 259 25.07 -6.76 30.39
CA GLN A 259 24.18 -6.92 29.23
C GLN A 259 24.93 -7.20 27.91
N GLY A 260 26.17 -6.73 27.78
CA GLY A 260 26.97 -6.86 26.56
C GLY A 260 26.51 -6.01 25.38
N VAL A 261 25.76 -4.93 25.64
CA VAL A 261 25.18 -4.08 24.60
C VAL A 261 25.65 -2.62 24.72
N ILE A 262 25.67 -1.90 23.61
CA ILE A 262 25.93 -0.46 23.60
C ILE A 262 24.66 0.26 24.03
N LEU A 263 24.80 1.33 24.83
CA LEU A 263 23.68 2.17 25.25
C LEU A 263 23.11 2.89 24.01
N ASP A 264 21.78 2.95 23.94
CA ASP A 264 21.10 3.62 22.84
C ASP A 264 21.44 5.12 22.78
N LEU A 265 21.95 5.56 21.65
CA LEU A 265 22.18 6.96 21.34
C LEU A 265 20.95 7.56 20.67
N LYS A 266 20.66 8.83 20.97
CA LYS A 266 19.58 9.54 20.32
C LYS A 266 19.94 9.82 18.85
N SER A 267 19.03 9.48 17.93
CA SER A 267 19.24 9.73 16.51
C SER A 267 19.35 11.24 16.20
N PRO A 268 20.36 11.67 15.46
CA PRO A 268 20.54 13.08 15.09
C PRO A 268 19.68 13.51 13.88
N CYS A 269 19.19 12.57 13.06
CA CYS A 269 18.50 12.89 11.79
C CYS A 269 17.18 12.13 11.59
N GLY A 270 16.53 11.68 12.66
CA GLY A 270 15.20 11.07 12.60
C GLY A 270 15.19 9.55 12.78
N THR A 271 14.06 8.92 12.50
CA THR A 271 13.84 7.48 12.78
C THR A 271 14.66 6.55 11.90
N ASN A 272 14.91 6.94 10.66
CA ASN A 272 15.79 6.22 9.74
C ASN A 272 16.93 7.17 9.37
N CYS A 273 18.07 6.93 9.95
CA CYS A 273 19.21 7.84 9.92
C CYS A 273 20.50 7.03 9.91
N SER A 274 21.44 7.39 9.08
CA SER A 274 22.78 6.81 9.09
C SER A 274 23.84 7.89 9.07
N PHE A 275 24.91 7.65 9.83
CA PHE A 275 26.07 8.53 9.82
C PHE A 275 27.34 7.75 10.15
N GLN A 276 28.48 8.33 9.80
CA GLN A 276 29.79 7.87 10.19
C GLN A 276 30.50 8.97 10.96
N HIS A 277 31.17 8.56 12.03
CA HIS A 277 31.90 9.47 12.88
C HIS A 277 33.17 8.81 13.40
N SER A 278 34.25 9.58 13.46
CA SER A 278 35.55 9.15 13.96
C SER A 278 35.91 9.91 15.22
N PHE A 279 36.38 9.17 16.26
CA PHE A 279 36.82 9.75 17.51
C PHE A 279 37.93 8.89 18.12
N TYR A 280 38.67 9.46 19.09
CA TYR A 280 39.73 8.74 19.82
C TYR A 280 39.20 8.24 21.16
N GLY A 281 39.63 7.01 21.53
CA GLY A 281 39.27 6.39 22.79
C GLY A 281 40.18 5.21 23.14
N PRO A 282 40.01 4.60 24.31
CA PRO A 282 40.79 3.41 24.69
C PRO A 282 40.31 2.17 23.96
N GLY A 283 41.21 1.31 23.55
CA GLY A 283 40.94 0.00 22.99
C GLY A 283 41.78 -1.07 23.70
N LEU A 284 41.33 -2.33 23.68
CA LEU A 284 42.05 -3.46 24.19
C LEU A 284 42.43 -4.41 23.07
N GLN A 285 43.64 -4.93 23.14
CA GLN A 285 44.08 -6.10 22.38
C GLN A 285 44.44 -7.23 23.32
N CYS A 286 43.79 -8.36 23.15
CA CYS A 286 44.13 -9.57 23.90
C CYS A 286 44.78 -10.59 22.98
N VAL A 287 45.85 -11.21 23.43
CA VAL A 287 46.59 -12.25 22.69
C VAL A 287 46.76 -13.49 23.55
N ASN A 288 46.75 -14.66 22.93
CA ASN A 288 47.04 -15.88 23.63
C ASN A 288 48.55 -15.92 24.04
N THR A 289 48.81 -16.24 25.27
CA THR A 289 50.17 -16.42 25.79
C THR A 289 50.42 -17.86 26.18
N SER A 290 51.61 -18.37 25.87
CA SER A 290 52.02 -19.74 26.21
C SER A 290 52.56 -19.88 27.62
N ASN A 291 52.68 -18.77 28.37
CA ASN A 291 53.28 -18.76 29.70
C ASN A 291 52.20 -18.44 30.77
N PRO A 292 51.54 -19.46 31.33
CA PRO A 292 50.64 -19.22 32.46
C PRO A 292 51.51 -18.81 33.65
N ALA A 293 51.57 -17.52 33.96
CA ALA A 293 52.49 -16.93 34.90
C ALA A 293 52.44 -17.51 36.33
N TYR A 294 51.47 -18.34 36.72
CA TYR A 294 51.26 -18.75 38.10
C TYR A 294 50.61 -20.14 38.33
N LEU A 295 50.64 -21.06 37.37
CA LEU A 295 50.03 -22.39 37.57
C LEU A 295 51.03 -23.41 38.10
N ASN A 296 51.16 -23.55 39.45
CA ASN A 296 51.63 -24.77 40.02
C ASN A 296 50.61 -25.89 39.88
N GLU A 297 50.99 -27.12 39.56
CA GLU A 297 50.07 -28.27 39.32
C GLU A 297 49.06 -28.48 40.46
N GLN A 298 49.36 -28.13 41.68
CA GLN A 298 48.46 -28.25 42.84
C GLN A 298 47.36 -27.15 42.83
N VAL A 299 47.64 -25.96 42.33
CA VAL A 299 46.69 -24.85 42.26
C VAL A 299 45.81 -24.99 41.04
N ALA A 300 46.33 -25.55 39.96
CA ALA A 300 45.64 -25.75 38.72
C ALA A 300 44.36 -26.59 38.87
N SER A 301 44.34 -27.60 39.74
CA SER A 301 43.19 -28.48 39.92
C SER A 301 41.90 -27.77 40.44
N TYR A 302 42.11 -26.65 41.16
CA TYR A 302 40.99 -25.91 41.81
C TYR A 302 40.70 -24.54 41.22
N LEU A 303 41.54 -24.07 40.31
CA LEU A 303 41.39 -22.74 39.70
C LEU A 303 40.42 -22.78 38.53
N TYR A 304 39.47 -21.87 38.51
CA TYR A 304 38.61 -21.62 37.36
C TYR A 304 39.05 -20.38 36.55
N TYR A 305 39.46 -19.33 37.28
CA TYR A 305 39.82 -18.05 36.70
C TYR A 305 40.80 -17.31 37.61
N ASN A 306 41.80 -16.71 37.01
CA ASN A 306 42.70 -15.78 37.67
C ASN A 306 43.08 -14.67 36.73
N ALA A 307 42.79 -13.44 37.11
CA ALA A 307 43.27 -12.25 36.43
C ALA A 307 44.16 -11.45 37.37
N THR A 308 45.29 -11.07 36.86
CA THR A 308 46.29 -10.30 37.62
C THR A 308 46.67 -9.07 36.82
N ASP A 309 46.54 -7.91 37.43
CA ASP A 309 47.03 -6.66 36.89
C ASP A 309 48.58 -6.68 36.91
N LEU A 310 49.17 -6.58 35.72
CA LEU A 310 50.61 -6.55 35.53
C LEU A 310 51.18 -5.14 35.49
N THR A 311 50.30 -4.12 35.62
CA THR A 311 50.69 -2.72 35.57
C THR A 311 51.71 -2.45 36.68
N THR A 312 52.98 -2.29 36.32
CA THR A 312 54.04 -1.97 37.24
C THR A 312 54.14 -0.46 37.42
N PHE A 313 54.23 -0.02 38.69
CA PHE A 313 54.53 1.36 39.03
C PHE A 313 56.03 1.48 39.22
N ASN A 314 56.78 1.61 38.12
CA ASN A 314 58.22 1.95 38.24
C ASN A 314 58.35 3.47 38.11
N GLU A 315 59.09 4.09 39.03
CA GLU A 315 59.29 5.55 39.08
C GLU A 315 60.05 6.09 37.87
N ASP A 316 60.70 5.23 37.06
CA ASP A 316 61.61 5.60 35.99
C ASP A 316 61.17 5.08 34.58
N GLU A 317 60.11 4.31 34.46
CA GLU A 317 59.64 3.76 33.18
C GLU A 317 58.14 3.98 32.99
N ASP A 318 57.76 4.29 31.77
CA ASP A 318 56.37 4.37 31.32
C ASP A 318 55.65 3.05 31.59
N SER A 319 54.89 2.96 32.67
CA SER A 319 54.18 1.73 33.02
C SER A 319 52.96 1.54 32.12
N LEU A 320 52.95 0.44 31.35
CA LEU A 320 51.87 0.05 30.47
C LEU A 320 50.68 -0.54 31.26
N ILE A 321 49.48 -0.36 30.77
CA ILE A 321 48.29 -0.98 31.36
C ILE A 321 48.08 -2.36 30.72
N GLU A 322 48.40 -3.41 31.50
CA GLU A 322 48.32 -4.80 31.06
C GLU A 322 47.61 -5.68 32.08
N LEU A 323 46.82 -6.65 31.61
CA LEU A 323 46.11 -7.63 32.42
C LEU A 323 46.40 -9.05 31.92
N SER A 324 46.98 -9.90 32.77
CA SER A 324 47.13 -11.32 32.48
C SER A 324 45.94 -12.10 33.01
N ILE A 325 45.32 -12.90 32.18
CA ILE A 325 44.13 -13.70 32.53
C ILE A 325 44.39 -15.14 32.17
N THR A 326 44.25 -16.04 33.16
CA THR A 326 44.29 -17.48 32.97
C THR A 326 42.95 -18.07 33.40
N TYR A 327 42.30 -18.81 32.54
CA TYR A 327 40.99 -19.36 32.84
C TYR A 327 40.79 -20.76 32.27
N ARG A 328 39.88 -21.52 32.90
CA ARG A 328 39.45 -22.82 32.41
C ARG A 328 38.45 -22.62 31.28
N ASN A 329 38.77 -23.11 30.10
CA ASN A 329 37.92 -22.96 28.90
C ASN A 329 36.85 -24.06 28.82
N ASN A 330 35.83 -23.94 29.66
CA ASN A 330 34.68 -24.83 29.67
C ASN A 330 33.51 -24.12 28.95
N SER A 331 33.03 -24.66 27.83
CA SER A 331 31.88 -24.13 27.13
C SER A 331 30.52 -24.61 27.67
N LYS A 332 30.53 -25.59 28.61
CA LYS A 332 29.34 -26.14 29.28
C LYS A 332 29.63 -26.34 30.76
N ALA A 333 28.61 -26.24 31.60
CA ALA A 333 28.65 -26.48 33.03
C ALA A 333 28.81 -27.97 33.38
N GLU A 334 29.62 -28.74 32.65
CA GLU A 334 29.93 -30.14 32.91
C GLU A 334 31.28 -30.27 33.60
N VAL A 335 31.36 -31.20 34.53
CA VAL A 335 32.63 -31.54 35.15
C VAL A 335 33.51 -32.24 34.13
N GLN A 336 34.37 -31.49 33.48
CA GLN A 336 35.29 -32.02 32.49
C GLN A 336 36.56 -32.51 33.18
N SER A 337 36.93 -33.75 32.91
CA SER A 337 38.14 -34.36 33.49
C SER A 337 39.44 -33.77 32.95
N ASP A 338 39.39 -33.09 31.79
CA ASP A 338 40.56 -32.51 31.14
C ASP A 338 40.67 -31.04 31.48
N LEU A 339 41.76 -30.67 32.16
CA LEU A 339 42.07 -29.29 32.55
C LEU A 339 42.59 -28.53 31.33
N ASN A 340 41.67 -27.92 30.56
CA ASN A 340 42.04 -27.09 29.43
C ASN A 340 42.07 -25.61 29.84
N TYR A 341 43.28 -25.10 30.12
CA TYR A 341 43.51 -23.70 30.48
C TYR A 341 43.91 -22.89 29.27
N VAL A 342 43.38 -21.68 29.20
CA VAL A 342 43.77 -20.65 28.26
C VAL A 342 44.33 -19.48 29.03
N SER A 343 45.48 -18.97 28.61
CA SER A 343 46.09 -17.77 29.15
C SER A 343 46.13 -16.70 28.07
N ILE A 344 45.64 -15.53 28.41
CA ILE A 344 45.60 -14.34 27.54
C ILE A 344 46.27 -13.17 28.24
N LEU A 345 46.95 -12.34 27.46
CA LEU A 345 47.46 -11.04 27.87
C LEU A 345 46.69 -9.97 27.15
N CYS A 346 46.05 -9.09 27.91
CA CYS A 346 45.31 -7.94 27.37
C CYS A 346 46.09 -6.65 27.62
N THR A 347 46.42 -5.95 26.56
CA THR A 347 47.17 -4.68 26.61
C THR A 347 46.26 -3.56 26.14
N ALA A 348 46.28 -2.42 26.82
CA ALA A 348 45.49 -1.25 26.48
C ALA A 348 46.23 -0.35 25.47
N TYR A 349 45.48 0.17 24.52
CA TYR A 349 45.97 1.06 23.48
C TYR A 349 45.12 2.30 23.37
N ASN A 350 45.68 3.39 22.88
CA ASN A 350 44.90 4.44 22.25
C ASN A 350 44.43 3.96 20.88
N ALA A 351 43.19 4.17 20.56
CA ALA A 351 42.59 3.74 19.29
C ALA A 351 41.73 4.83 18.68
N THR A 352 41.76 4.86 17.36
CA THR A 352 40.76 5.59 16.57
C THR A 352 39.55 4.69 16.31
N TYR A 353 38.42 5.15 16.72
CA TYR A 353 37.12 4.52 16.45
C TYR A 353 36.55 5.13 15.17
N GLU A 354 36.32 4.30 14.17
CA GLU A 354 35.48 4.64 13.02
C GLU A 354 34.11 4.00 13.26
N LEU A 355 33.17 4.81 13.73
CA LEU A 355 31.85 4.36 14.13
C LEU A 355 30.84 4.64 13.02
N SER A 356 30.27 3.59 12.45
CA SER A 356 29.11 3.66 11.57
C SER A 356 27.86 3.32 12.38
N VAL A 357 26.89 4.24 12.37
CA VAL A 357 25.61 4.06 13.07
C VAL A 357 24.48 4.12 12.07
N ASN A 358 23.60 3.12 12.14
CA ASN A 358 22.41 3.04 11.29
C ASN A 358 21.17 2.86 12.15
N TYR A 359 20.27 3.83 12.10
CA TYR A 359 18.99 3.78 12.78
C TYR A 359 17.93 3.22 11.84
N THR A 360 17.22 2.22 12.32
CA THR A 360 16.05 1.65 11.65
C THR A 360 14.86 1.75 12.59
N ASN A 361 13.85 2.50 12.22
CA ASN A 361 12.69 2.78 13.08
C ASN A 361 13.07 3.32 14.47
N GLY A 362 14.14 4.11 14.53
CA GLY A 362 14.63 4.70 15.77
C GLY A 362 15.57 3.82 16.61
N SER A 363 15.76 2.56 16.23
CA SER A 363 16.68 1.63 16.90
C SER A 363 18.06 1.70 16.26
N PRO A 364 19.14 2.01 17.01
CA PRO A 364 20.49 2.11 16.47
C PRO A 364 21.13 0.73 16.29
N LYS A 365 21.88 0.58 15.21
CA LYS A 365 22.83 -0.51 15.00
C LYS A 365 24.21 0.09 14.86
N PHE A 366 25.12 -0.29 15.76
CA PHE A 366 26.49 0.18 15.77
C PHE A 366 27.40 -0.80 15.03
N SER A 367 28.34 -0.26 14.27
CA SER A 367 29.38 -1.02 13.58
C SER A 367 30.71 -0.28 13.75
N PRO A 368 31.42 -0.53 14.86
CA PRO A 368 32.71 0.08 15.12
C PRO A 368 33.84 -0.63 14.34
N SER A 369 34.83 0.13 13.91
CA SER A 369 36.11 -0.33 13.43
C SER A 369 37.22 0.40 14.23
N LEU A 370 38.17 -0.32 14.73
CA LEU A 370 39.23 0.23 15.58
C LEU A 370 40.57 0.16 14.89
N THR A 371 41.30 1.28 14.90
CA THR A 371 42.72 1.35 14.53
C THR A 371 43.53 1.68 15.75
N TYR A 372 44.36 0.73 16.17
CA TYR A 372 45.20 0.85 17.37
C TYR A 372 46.45 1.65 17.05
N HIS A 373 46.87 2.50 18.00
CA HIS A 373 48.07 3.34 17.93
C HIS A 373 49.08 2.95 19.01
N GLU A 374 49.53 3.90 19.84
CA GLU A 374 50.44 3.67 20.95
C GLU A 374 49.76 2.95 22.11
N GLN A 375 50.56 2.21 22.89
CA GLN A 375 50.12 1.58 24.13
C GLN A 375 49.74 2.66 25.15
N LEU A 376 48.67 2.40 25.88
CA LEU A 376 48.16 3.32 26.88
C LEU A 376 49.02 3.22 28.15
N GLN A 377 49.58 4.35 28.53
CA GLN A 377 50.38 4.45 29.76
C GLN A 377 49.48 4.59 30.99
N ASN A 378 49.90 3.99 32.08
CA ASN A 378 49.28 4.15 33.37
C ASN A 378 49.65 5.53 33.95
N LEU A 379 48.65 6.19 34.50
CA LEU A 379 48.87 7.48 35.15
C LEU A 379 49.51 7.26 36.52
N ASN A 380 50.58 7.97 36.80
CA ASN A 380 51.11 8.07 38.14
C ASN A 380 50.12 8.88 39.00
N MET A 381 49.28 8.17 39.77
CA MET A 381 48.22 8.77 40.59
C MET A 381 48.74 9.61 41.75
N THR A 382 50.04 9.53 42.01
CA THR A 382 50.67 10.22 43.14
C THR A 382 51.31 11.55 42.77
N GLU A 383 51.48 11.86 41.53
CA GLU A 383 52.05 13.13 41.10
C GLU A 383 51.02 14.27 41.22
N TYR A 384 51.45 15.37 41.84
CA TYR A 384 50.62 16.56 42.00
C TYR A 384 50.42 17.26 40.63
N VAL A 385 49.25 17.08 40.06
CA VAL A 385 48.86 17.77 38.82
C VAL A 385 47.77 18.78 39.15
N SER A 386 47.96 20.00 38.76
CA SER A 386 46.94 21.05 38.95
C SER A 386 45.63 20.69 38.24
N PRO A 387 44.47 20.99 38.80
CA PRO A 387 43.21 20.83 38.08
C PRO A 387 43.24 21.63 36.76
N GLY A 388 43.21 20.92 35.64
CA GLY A 388 43.32 21.45 34.28
C GLY A 388 44.55 21.01 33.50
N ASP A 389 45.61 20.51 34.18
CA ASP A 389 46.82 20.00 33.54
C ASP A 389 46.86 18.49 33.41
N TYR A 390 45.74 17.80 33.70
CA TYR A 390 45.66 16.35 33.52
C TYR A 390 45.79 15.98 32.04
N PRO A 391 46.71 15.07 31.72
CA PRO A 391 46.89 14.62 30.37
C PRO A 391 45.60 13.98 29.85
N TRP A 392 45.33 14.17 28.56
CA TRP A 392 44.14 13.62 27.88
C TRP A 392 44.01 12.08 27.99
N HIS A 393 45.10 11.39 28.30
CA HIS A 393 45.10 9.96 28.60
C HIS A 393 44.31 9.57 29.86
N SER A 394 44.05 10.53 30.78
CA SER A 394 43.39 10.25 32.06
C SER A 394 42.03 9.63 31.92
N ASN A 395 41.22 10.12 31.00
CA ASN A 395 39.87 9.58 30.76
C ASN A 395 39.93 8.17 30.16
N SER A 396 40.84 7.94 29.19
CA SER A 396 41.06 6.64 28.58
C SER A 396 41.58 5.60 29.59
N ALA A 397 42.62 5.97 30.37
CA ALA A 397 43.15 5.13 31.41
C ALA A 397 42.10 4.80 32.49
N THR A 398 41.28 5.78 32.88
CA THR A 398 40.20 5.59 33.86
C THR A 398 39.16 4.56 33.38
N LEU A 399 38.77 4.57 32.09
CA LEU A 399 37.86 3.57 31.55
C LEU A 399 38.45 2.17 31.58
N VAL A 400 39.71 2.02 31.17
CA VAL A 400 40.41 0.71 31.23
C VAL A 400 40.56 0.22 32.64
N ARG A 401 40.90 1.11 33.58
CA ARG A 401 41.04 0.77 35.02
C ARG A 401 39.70 0.34 35.62
N GLU A 402 38.60 0.99 35.27
CA GLU A 402 37.26 0.52 35.71
C GLU A 402 37.01 -0.92 35.27
N VAL A 403 37.35 -1.24 34.00
CA VAL A 403 37.19 -2.60 33.48
C VAL A 403 38.09 -3.59 34.20
N TYR A 404 39.38 -3.26 34.36
CA TYR A 404 40.37 -4.17 35.00
C TYR A 404 40.08 -4.38 36.48
N ASP A 405 40.03 -3.29 37.25
CA ASP A 405 39.99 -3.36 38.71
C ASP A 405 38.62 -3.79 39.25
N LYS A 406 37.54 -3.44 38.57
CA LYS A 406 36.17 -3.66 39.06
C LYS A 406 35.47 -4.86 38.45
N HIS A 407 35.81 -5.22 37.22
CA HIS A 407 35.08 -6.28 36.53
C HIS A 407 35.88 -7.53 36.23
N LEU A 408 37.21 -7.41 36.01
CA LEU A 408 38.03 -8.53 35.57
C LEU A 408 39.00 -9.01 36.61
N ASN A 409 39.67 -8.15 37.37
CA ASN A 409 40.72 -8.52 38.33
C ASN A 409 40.20 -9.45 39.44
N GLY A 410 41.05 -10.36 39.87
CA GLY A 410 40.77 -11.28 40.98
C GLY A 410 40.73 -12.75 40.57
N THR A 411 40.33 -13.59 41.51
CA THR A 411 40.42 -15.03 41.39
C THR A 411 39.07 -15.70 41.63
N TRP A 412 38.80 -16.76 40.88
CA TRP A 412 37.70 -17.67 41.13
C TRP A 412 38.25 -19.09 41.24
N ALA A 413 38.21 -19.64 42.44
CA ALA A 413 38.74 -20.96 42.72
C ALA A 413 37.76 -21.79 43.55
N GLN A 414 37.84 -23.11 43.46
CA GLN A 414 37.13 -24.03 44.33
C GLN A 414 37.95 -24.30 45.56
N SER A 415 37.32 -24.20 46.73
CA SER A 415 38.03 -24.54 47.99
C SER A 415 38.33 -26.05 48.07
N PRO A 416 39.59 -26.46 48.33
CA PRO A 416 39.93 -27.87 48.40
C PRO A 416 39.24 -28.61 49.55
N THR A 417 38.86 -27.88 50.59
CA THR A 417 38.30 -28.47 51.85
C THR A 417 36.78 -28.48 51.85
N THR A 418 36.13 -27.44 51.29
CA THR A 418 34.70 -27.28 51.37
C THR A 418 33.97 -27.60 50.04
N GLN A 419 34.74 -27.77 48.97
CA GLN A 419 34.20 -27.97 47.59
C GLN A 419 33.30 -26.83 47.08
N TYR A 420 33.21 -25.71 47.81
CA TYR A 420 32.49 -24.51 47.33
C TYR A 420 33.42 -23.63 46.49
N SER A 421 32.90 -23.05 45.44
CA SER A 421 33.61 -22.03 44.68
C SER A 421 33.48 -20.67 45.37
N THR A 422 34.61 -19.99 45.53
CA THR A 422 34.66 -18.64 46.13
C THR A 422 35.18 -17.66 45.10
N PRO A 423 34.30 -16.91 44.45
CA PRO A 423 34.72 -15.85 43.55
C PRO A 423 35.19 -14.62 44.34
N ASP A 424 36.43 -14.23 44.12
CA ASP A 424 36.98 -12.93 44.55
C ASP A 424 37.20 -12.05 43.32
N THR A 425 36.22 -12.02 42.47
CA THR A 425 36.17 -11.26 41.20
C THR A 425 34.74 -11.01 40.78
N ASN A 426 34.50 -9.93 40.10
CA ASN A 426 33.18 -9.58 39.57
C ASN A 426 32.91 -10.13 38.16
N ILE A 427 33.81 -10.90 37.56
CA ILE A 427 33.62 -11.46 36.21
C ILE A 427 32.34 -12.31 36.11
N GLY A 428 31.93 -12.95 37.19
CA GLY A 428 30.69 -13.71 37.29
C GLY A 428 29.41 -12.88 37.09
N ASN A 429 29.51 -11.56 37.28
CA ASN A 429 28.41 -10.61 37.05
C ASN A 429 28.37 -10.08 35.60
N THR A 430 29.24 -10.60 34.73
CA THR A 430 29.37 -10.18 33.35
C THR A 430 28.73 -11.20 32.40
N ILE A 431 28.40 -10.76 31.18
CA ILE A 431 27.91 -11.64 30.12
C ILE A 431 28.96 -12.66 29.64
N LEU A 432 30.24 -12.47 29.99
CA LEU A 432 31.35 -13.36 29.60
C LEU A 432 31.23 -14.74 30.22
N VAL A 433 30.66 -14.82 31.41
CA VAL A 433 30.56 -16.04 32.21
C VAL A 433 29.09 -16.38 32.47
N GLY A 434 28.73 -17.64 32.32
CA GLY A 434 27.40 -18.13 32.62
C GLY A 434 27.29 -18.73 34.00
N ASN A 435 26.13 -18.64 34.61
CA ASN A 435 25.78 -19.28 35.88
C ASN A 435 24.72 -20.35 35.64
N THR A 436 24.87 -21.55 36.21
CA THR A 436 23.87 -22.59 36.19
C THR A 436 23.09 -22.67 37.48
N VAL A 437 21.79 -22.85 37.38
CA VAL A 437 20.92 -23.23 38.49
C VAL A 437 20.82 -24.75 38.50
N ASN A 438 21.22 -25.40 39.61
CA ASN A 438 21.02 -26.82 39.74
C ASN A 438 19.54 -27.15 39.89
N ALA A 439 18.95 -27.74 38.84
CA ALA A 439 17.54 -28.05 38.76
C ALA A 439 17.01 -29.01 39.83
N ASN A 440 17.92 -29.82 40.44
CA ASN A 440 17.53 -30.86 41.41
C ASN A 440 17.52 -30.36 42.86
N SER A 441 18.24 -29.31 43.19
CA SER A 441 18.37 -28.81 44.58
C SER A 441 17.76 -27.42 44.79
N GLY A 442 17.37 -26.73 43.73
CA GLY A 442 16.97 -25.33 43.81
C GLY A 442 18.11 -24.37 44.25
N ALA A 443 19.30 -24.93 44.56
CA ALA A 443 20.45 -24.15 44.91
C ALA A 443 21.11 -23.57 43.66
N ILE A 444 21.39 -22.28 43.68
CA ILE A 444 22.21 -21.62 42.67
C ILE A 444 23.66 -22.11 42.94
N SER A 445 24.09 -23.12 42.20
CA SER A 445 25.52 -23.46 42.19
C SER A 445 26.15 -22.67 41.06
N SER A 446 26.97 -21.71 41.40
CA SER A 446 27.79 -20.98 40.43
C SER A 446 28.90 -21.93 39.93
N LEU A 447 28.53 -22.72 38.91
CA LEU A 447 29.51 -23.49 38.15
C LEU A 447 30.10 -22.56 37.09
N TRP A 448 31.42 -22.51 37.06
CA TRP A 448 32.14 -21.75 36.06
C TRP A 448 31.93 -22.35 34.67
N PHE A 449 31.48 -21.54 33.71
CA PHE A 449 31.62 -21.83 32.30
C PHE A 449 31.71 -20.54 31.48
N VAL A 450 32.44 -20.59 30.41
CA VAL A 450 32.62 -19.45 29.50
C VAL A 450 31.42 -19.34 28.57
N ASN A 451 30.71 -18.23 28.66
CA ASN A 451 29.54 -17.94 27.83
C ASN A 451 29.95 -17.29 26.50
N ARG A 452 30.98 -16.43 26.55
CA ARG A 452 31.60 -15.80 25.37
C ARG A 452 33.10 -15.99 25.44
N ASP A 453 33.76 -16.16 24.30
CA ASP A 453 35.22 -16.19 24.23
C ASP A 453 35.83 -14.92 24.87
N LEU A 454 36.65 -15.10 25.90
CA LEU A 454 37.23 -13.99 26.63
C LEU A 454 38.24 -13.19 25.78
N LEU A 455 38.92 -13.87 24.85
CA LEU A 455 39.92 -13.25 23.98
C LEU A 455 39.33 -12.09 23.17
N ASN A 456 38.10 -12.28 22.64
CA ASN A 456 37.40 -11.29 21.83
C ASN A 456 36.35 -10.52 22.65
N GLY A 457 35.74 -11.17 23.64
CA GLY A 457 34.65 -10.60 24.42
C GLY A 457 35.07 -9.43 25.31
N ILE A 458 36.27 -9.51 25.90
CA ILE A 458 36.79 -8.42 26.75
C ILE A 458 37.06 -7.15 25.94
N PRO A 459 37.77 -7.19 24.80
CA PRO A 459 37.90 -6.03 23.91
C PRO A 459 36.56 -5.47 23.43
N GLU A 460 35.59 -6.34 23.09
CA GLU A 460 34.24 -5.94 22.69
C GLU A 460 33.53 -5.15 23.79
N LEU A 461 33.60 -5.62 25.06
CA LEU A 461 32.96 -4.93 26.18
C LEU A 461 33.54 -3.55 26.47
N LEU A 462 34.86 -3.38 26.37
CA LEU A 462 35.47 -2.05 26.48
C LEU A 462 35.05 -1.15 25.31
N THR A 463 35.01 -1.70 24.10
CA THR A 463 34.51 -0.98 22.93
C THR A 463 33.07 -0.51 23.14
N ASN A 464 32.20 -1.40 23.64
CA ASN A 464 30.80 -1.08 23.94
C ASN A 464 30.68 -0.01 25.04
N LEU A 465 31.52 -0.09 26.06
CA LEU A 465 31.60 0.93 27.12
C LEU A 465 32.04 2.28 26.55
N THR A 466 33.11 2.32 25.77
CA THR A 466 33.65 3.54 25.18
C THR A 466 32.62 4.22 24.28
N ILE A 467 31.94 3.48 23.41
CA ILE A 467 30.86 4.03 22.55
C ILE A 467 29.68 4.52 23.41
N SER A 468 29.33 3.80 24.48
CA SER A 468 28.23 4.18 25.36
C SER A 468 28.49 5.48 26.12
N THR A 469 29.76 5.87 26.33
CA THR A 469 30.09 7.17 26.93
C THR A 469 29.66 8.36 26.07
N LEU A 470 29.49 8.17 24.76
CA LEU A 470 28.98 9.19 23.87
C LEU A 470 27.58 9.68 24.27
N ALA A 471 26.77 8.84 24.93
CA ALA A 471 25.41 9.22 25.38
C ALA A 471 25.45 10.31 26.47
N PHE A 472 26.57 10.43 27.18
CA PHE A 472 26.78 11.39 28.27
C PHE A 472 27.77 12.49 27.93
N SER A 473 28.33 12.45 26.70
CA SER A 473 29.30 13.47 26.29
C SER A 473 28.61 14.82 26.07
N PRO A 474 29.11 15.91 26.69
CA PRO A 474 28.65 17.27 26.42
C PRO A 474 29.16 17.80 25.08
N GLU A 475 30.09 17.10 24.45
CA GLU A 475 30.69 17.52 23.19
C GLU A 475 30.01 16.91 21.99
N SER A 476 30.01 17.68 20.92
CA SER A 476 29.42 17.28 19.65
C SER A 476 30.23 17.78 18.48
N THR A 477 30.16 17.08 17.37
CA THR A 477 30.80 17.45 16.11
C THR A 477 29.81 17.33 14.94
N SER A 478 30.18 17.94 13.82
CA SER A 478 29.37 17.81 12.59
C SER A 478 29.78 16.56 11.81
N ALA A 479 28.80 15.78 11.40
CA ALA A 479 28.99 14.60 10.56
C ALA A 479 28.06 14.66 9.33
N SER A 480 28.43 13.95 8.27
CA SER A 480 27.54 13.74 7.15
C SER A 480 26.51 12.67 7.52
N CYS A 481 25.24 13.05 7.46
CA CYS A 481 24.13 12.19 7.80
C CYS A 481 23.23 11.98 6.59
N SER A 482 22.84 10.74 6.37
CA SER A 482 21.82 10.38 5.40
C SER A 482 20.55 9.96 6.14
N SER A 483 19.46 10.70 5.91
CA SER A 483 18.15 10.37 6.46
C SER A 483 17.26 9.80 5.37
N SER A 484 16.58 8.71 5.64
CA SER A 484 15.57 8.20 4.75
C SER A 484 14.17 8.51 5.27
N LYS A 485 13.33 9.03 4.40
CA LYS A 485 11.93 9.31 4.68
C LYS A 485 11.07 8.49 3.73
N GLU A 486 10.20 7.69 4.30
CA GLU A 486 9.15 7.04 3.52
C GLU A 486 8.00 8.01 3.32
N THR A 487 7.66 8.23 2.08
CA THR A 487 6.48 9.00 1.68
C THR A 487 5.60 8.13 0.79
N LEU A 488 4.29 8.19 1.00
CA LEU A 488 3.35 7.54 0.10
C LEU A 488 3.22 8.38 -1.17
N VAL A 489 3.52 7.77 -2.31
CA VAL A 489 3.43 8.39 -3.63
C VAL A 489 2.54 7.59 -4.56
N TYR A 490 2.07 8.24 -5.61
CA TYR A 490 1.32 7.59 -6.67
C TYR A 490 2.25 6.88 -7.65
N TYR A 491 1.86 5.67 -8.04
CA TYR A 491 2.47 4.92 -9.14
C TYR A 491 1.44 4.72 -10.23
N TYR A 492 1.72 5.26 -11.40
CA TYR A 492 0.86 5.13 -12.56
C TYR A 492 1.36 4.06 -13.54
N ASN A 493 0.48 3.13 -13.92
CA ASN A 493 0.75 2.13 -14.95
C ASN A 493 0.02 2.52 -16.25
N PRO A 494 0.69 3.23 -17.18
CA PRO A 494 0.08 3.69 -18.43
C PRO A 494 -0.37 2.54 -19.31
N ASN A 495 0.33 1.40 -19.30
CA ASN A 495 0.01 0.27 -20.16
C ASN A 495 -1.37 -0.30 -19.84
N LEU A 496 -1.71 -0.42 -18.55
CA LEU A 496 -3.02 -0.94 -18.14
C LEU A 496 -4.16 -0.04 -18.62
N LEU A 497 -4.03 1.28 -18.45
CA LEU A 497 -5.05 2.24 -18.88
C LEU A 497 -5.17 2.30 -20.41
N LEU A 498 -4.04 2.45 -21.11
CA LEU A 498 -4.01 2.62 -22.57
C LEU A 498 -4.49 1.36 -23.30
N ILE A 499 -4.07 0.17 -22.89
CA ILE A 499 -4.56 -1.08 -23.49
C ILE A 499 -6.06 -1.20 -23.32
N THR A 500 -6.56 -0.96 -22.09
CA THR A 500 -7.98 -1.07 -21.78
C THR A 500 -8.83 -0.10 -22.63
N TYR A 501 -8.40 1.16 -22.72
CA TYR A 501 -9.14 2.16 -23.50
C TYR A 501 -8.96 1.98 -25.01
N SER A 502 -7.80 1.50 -25.47
CA SER A 502 -7.58 1.20 -26.89
C SER A 502 -8.49 0.07 -27.37
N ILE A 503 -8.67 -0.98 -26.58
CA ILE A 503 -9.61 -2.05 -26.92
C ILE A 503 -11.03 -1.50 -27.01
N ALA A 504 -11.48 -0.71 -26.01
CA ALA A 504 -12.80 -0.10 -26.01
C ALA A 504 -13.01 0.83 -27.21
N PHE A 505 -12.01 1.65 -27.53
CA PHE A 505 -12.02 2.52 -28.72
C PHE A 505 -12.11 1.71 -30.01
N CYS A 506 -11.31 0.66 -30.20
CA CYS A 506 -11.33 -0.18 -31.38
C CYS A 506 -12.71 -0.80 -31.61
N LEU A 507 -13.35 -1.34 -30.53
CA LEU A 507 -14.69 -1.89 -30.61
C LEU A 507 -15.73 -0.81 -30.98
N GLY A 508 -15.65 0.36 -30.37
CA GLY A 508 -16.48 1.51 -30.71
C GLY A 508 -16.29 1.99 -32.13
N PHE A 509 -15.04 2.08 -32.60
CA PHE A 509 -14.71 2.54 -33.95
C PHE A 509 -15.14 1.54 -35.04
N ILE A 510 -14.94 0.23 -34.82
CA ILE A 510 -15.45 -0.81 -35.73
C ILE A 510 -16.98 -0.71 -35.81
N SER A 511 -17.65 -0.54 -34.69
CA SER A 511 -19.11 -0.38 -34.64
C SER A 511 -19.55 0.87 -35.39
N PHE A 512 -18.86 1.98 -35.24
CA PHE A 512 -19.08 3.21 -36.00
C PHE A 512 -18.97 2.97 -37.51
N LEU A 513 -17.91 2.33 -37.98
CA LEU A 513 -17.72 2.03 -39.40
C LEU A 513 -18.86 1.16 -39.95
N VAL A 514 -19.29 0.14 -39.20
CA VAL A 514 -20.43 -0.71 -39.59
C VAL A 514 -21.72 0.09 -39.65
N GLY A 515 -21.99 0.94 -38.64
CA GLY A 515 -23.16 1.80 -38.61
C GLY A 515 -23.23 2.78 -39.80
N VAL A 516 -22.09 3.43 -40.07
CA VAL A 516 -21.98 4.34 -41.24
C VAL A 516 -22.20 3.60 -42.55
N PHE A 517 -21.59 2.43 -42.72
CA PHE A 517 -21.76 1.62 -43.93
C PHE A 517 -23.24 1.25 -44.17
N VAL A 518 -23.95 0.83 -43.13
CA VAL A 518 -25.36 0.49 -43.19
C VAL A 518 -26.22 1.72 -43.53
N LEU A 519 -25.96 2.87 -42.88
CA LEU A 519 -26.67 4.12 -43.18
C LEU A 519 -26.42 4.61 -44.60
N MET A 520 -25.22 4.46 -45.13
CA MET A 520 -24.90 4.81 -46.51
C MET A 520 -25.63 3.92 -47.54
N GLN A 521 -25.81 2.62 -47.19
CA GLN A 521 -26.56 1.70 -48.07
C GLN A 521 -28.07 1.95 -48.02
N THR A 522 -28.62 2.29 -46.86
CA THR A 522 -30.07 2.41 -46.69
C THR A 522 -30.58 3.83 -47.01
N GLY A 523 -29.79 4.87 -46.75
CA GLY A 523 -30.18 6.28 -46.88
C GLY A 523 -31.34 6.70 -45.96
N ILE A 524 -31.79 5.82 -45.08
CA ILE A 524 -32.95 6.00 -44.22
C ILE A 524 -32.53 5.91 -42.76
N ARG A 525 -32.85 6.94 -41.99
CA ARG A 525 -32.71 6.91 -40.55
C ARG A 525 -33.79 6.04 -39.94
N THR A 526 -33.38 5.12 -39.08
CA THR A 526 -34.27 4.27 -38.28
C THR A 526 -34.09 4.56 -36.80
N GLY A 527 -35.12 4.35 -35.99
CA GLY A 527 -35.11 4.59 -34.56
C GLY A 527 -35.96 3.55 -33.82
N ASP A 528 -35.63 3.26 -32.59
CA ASP A 528 -36.43 2.39 -31.70
C ASP A 528 -37.47 3.24 -30.94
N ILE A 529 -38.04 4.23 -31.61
CA ILE A 529 -39.08 5.08 -31.04
C ILE A 529 -40.45 4.44 -31.26
N PHE A 530 -41.33 4.58 -30.27
CA PHE A 530 -42.67 3.98 -30.29
C PHE A 530 -43.45 4.34 -31.56
N SER A 531 -43.36 5.60 -32.02
CA SER A 531 -44.01 6.04 -33.24
C SER A 531 -43.57 5.26 -34.48
N GLN A 532 -42.27 4.91 -34.60
CA GLN A 532 -41.80 4.13 -35.74
C GLN A 532 -42.26 2.66 -35.64
N ILE A 533 -42.23 2.07 -34.47
CA ILE A 533 -42.75 0.73 -34.22
C ILE A 533 -44.26 0.72 -34.59
N LEU A 534 -45.01 1.70 -34.10
CA LEU A 534 -46.44 1.81 -34.37
C LEU A 534 -46.75 1.90 -35.88
N VAL A 535 -46.02 2.71 -36.64
CA VAL A 535 -46.23 2.86 -38.10
C VAL A 535 -45.80 1.59 -38.85
N THR A 536 -44.67 0.97 -38.47
CA THR A 536 -44.14 -0.23 -39.15
C THR A 536 -44.90 -1.52 -38.83
N THR A 537 -45.77 -1.52 -37.84
CA THR A 537 -46.64 -2.66 -37.48
C THR A 537 -48.05 -2.53 -38.11
N ARG A 538 -48.36 -1.44 -38.85
CA ARG A 538 -49.65 -1.28 -39.49
C ARG A 538 -49.77 -2.15 -40.74
N ASN A 539 -50.25 -3.35 -40.55
CA ASN A 539 -50.54 -4.33 -41.59
C ASN A 539 -51.89 -4.99 -41.25
N PRO A 540 -52.87 -4.95 -42.14
CA PRO A 540 -54.20 -5.54 -41.90
C PRO A 540 -54.16 -7.00 -41.41
N PHE A 541 -53.23 -7.78 -41.90
CA PHE A 541 -53.00 -9.15 -41.45
C PHE A 541 -52.51 -9.21 -39.99
N LEU A 542 -51.59 -8.35 -39.61
CA LEU A 542 -51.10 -8.28 -38.24
C LEU A 542 -52.16 -7.74 -37.28
N ASP A 543 -52.96 -6.77 -37.73
CA ASP A 543 -54.09 -6.23 -36.98
C ASP A 543 -55.19 -7.28 -36.73
N GLU A 544 -55.45 -8.16 -37.71
CA GLU A 544 -56.41 -9.27 -37.57
C GLU A 544 -55.90 -10.31 -36.56
N ILE A 545 -54.65 -10.73 -36.66
CA ILE A 545 -54.03 -11.69 -35.75
C ILE A 545 -53.95 -11.11 -34.33
N ALA A 546 -53.60 -9.83 -34.16
CA ALA A 546 -53.43 -9.20 -32.85
C ALA A 546 -54.76 -8.90 -32.14
N ARG A 547 -55.91 -9.01 -32.86
CA ARG A 547 -57.22 -8.64 -32.31
C ARG A 547 -57.58 -9.53 -31.12
N GLY A 548 -57.81 -8.91 -29.97
CA GLY A 548 -58.16 -9.60 -28.71
C GLY A 548 -56.99 -10.10 -27.87
N HIS A 549 -55.74 -9.90 -28.30
CA HIS A 549 -54.53 -10.41 -27.63
C HIS A 549 -53.59 -9.30 -27.13
N SER A 550 -54.11 -8.14 -26.81
CA SER A 550 -53.32 -6.95 -26.44
C SER A 550 -53.06 -6.81 -24.92
N LEU A 551 -53.69 -7.63 -24.07
CA LEU A 551 -53.71 -7.43 -22.63
C LEU A 551 -52.54 -8.12 -21.91
N SER A 552 -51.92 -9.15 -22.46
CA SER A 552 -50.85 -9.92 -21.83
C SER A 552 -49.79 -10.35 -22.83
N SER A 553 -48.53 -10.35 -22.41
CA SER A 553 -47.42 -10.90 -23.19
C SER A 553 -47.57 -12.43 -23.42
N ALA A 554 -48.27 -13.14 -22.56
CA ALA A 554 -48.57 -14.57 -22.74
C ALA A 554 -49.57 -14.81 -23.87
N ASP A 555 -50.47 -13.86 -24.10
CA ASP A 555 -51.47 -13.96 -25.17
C ASP A 555 -50.86 -13.82 -26.56
N ALA A 556 -49.61 -13.30 -26.66
CA ALA A 556 -48.87 -13.17 -27.91
C ALA A 556 -48.10 -14.45 -28.30
N ASP A 557 -48.11 -15.52 -27.48
CA ASP A 557 -47.31 -16.74 -27.72
C ASP A 557 -47.68 -17.45 -29.02
N PHE A 558 -48.91 -17.37 -29.47
CA PHE A 558 -49.35 -17.97 -30.75
C PHE A 558 -48.72 -17.28 -31.97
N MET A 559 -48.30 -16.01 -31.84
CA MET A 559 -47.67 -15.24 -32.92
C MET A 559 -46.18 -15.56 -33.11
N LYS A 560 -45.54 -16.21 -32.15
CA LYS A 560 -44.06 -16.38 -32.05
C LYS A 560 -43.44 -17.09 -33.26
N ASP A 561 -44.16 -17.95 -33.93
CA ASP A 561 -43.63 -18.72 -35.05
C ASP A 561 -43.79 -18.06 -36.42
N TYR A 562 -44.61 -17.01 -36.53
CA TYR A 562 -44.72 -16.25 -37.78
C TYR A 562 -43.39 -15.59 -38.13
N LYS A 563 -43.01 -15.66 -39.41
CA LYS A 563 -41.82 -15.00 -39.96
C LYS A 563 -42.22 -13.70 -40.61
N LEU A 564 -41.66 -12.61 -40.14
CA LEU A 564 -41.93 -11.28 -40.69
C LEU A 564 -40.65 -10.70 -41.29
N ARG A 565 -40.87 -9.88 -42.33
CA ARG A 565 -39.88 -9.02 -42.96
C ARG A 565 -40.43 -7.61 -43.05
N LEU A 566 -39.61 -6.62 -42.89
CA LEU A 566 -39.97 -5.22 -43.13
C LEU A 566 -39.83 -4.94 -44.63
N GLY A 567 -40.93 -4.57 -45.28
CA GLY A 567 -40.94 -4.30 -46.68
C GLY A 567 -42.13 -3.41 -47.08
N LYS A 568 -42.25 -3.14 -48.39
CA LYS A 568 -43.37 -2.43 -48.96
C LYS A 568 -44.58 -3.39 -49.07
N LEU A 569 -45.72 -3.06 -48.47
CA LEU A 569 -46.93 -3.88 -48.53
C LEU A 569 -47.48 -3.95 -49.96
N LYS A 570 -47.73 -5.20 -50.44
CA LYS A 570 -48.42 -5.47 -51.68
C LYS A 570 -49.94 -5.26 -51.50
N ARG A 571 -50.59 -4.69 -52.44
CA ARG A 571 -52.08 -4.61 -52.44
C ARG A 571 -52.70 -6.01 -52.54
N PRO A 572 -53.74 -6.30 -51.75
CA PRO A 572 -54.52 -7.50 -51.96
C PRO A 572 -55.05 -7.54 -53.36
N ARG A 573 -54.87 -8.65 -54.08
CA ARG A 573 -55.42 -8.85 -55.46
C ARG A 573 -56.92 -8.98 -55.34
N GLY A 574 -57.67 -7.88 -55.53
CA GLY A 574 -59.14 -7.95 -55.60
C GLY A 574 -59.94 -6.80 -54.98
N GLU A 575 -59.34 -5.92 -54.20
CA GLU A 575 -60.02 -4.74 -53.70
C GLU A 575 -59.77 -3.56 -54.61
N THR A 576 -60.70 -3.40 -55.64
CA THR A 576 -60.95 -2.13 -56.30
C THR A 576 -61.81 -1.26 -55.40
N GLY A 577 -61.42 -1.07 -54.16
CA GLY A 577 -62.05 -0.18 -53.20
C GLY A 577 -61.39 1.19 -53.26
N ASP A 578 -62.15 2.09 -53.68
CA ASP A 578 -62.09 3.54 -53.77
C ASP A 578 -61.41 4.19 -52.52
N TYR A 579 -60.04 4.11 -52.41
CA TYR A 579 -59.25 5.00 -51.62
C TYR A 579 -58.48 6.01 -52.47
N SER A 580 -59.19 6.45 -53.51
CA SER A 580 -58.81 7.65 -54.26
C SER A 580 -59.36 8.89 -53.58
N ASP A 581 -58.82 9.24 -52.42
CA ASP A 581 -59.04 10.60 -51.92
C ASP A 581 -57.70 11.35 -51.89
N GLY A 582 -57.17 11.55 -53.03
CA GLY A 582 -56.11 12.44 -53.39
C GLY A 582 -56.21 12.76 -54.87
N ASP A 583 -56.44 13.98 -55.14
CA ASP A 583 -56.67 14.62 -56.46
C ASP A 583 -55.54 14.47 -57.50
N ASP A 584 -54.54 13.55 -57.21
CA ASP A 584 -53.32 13.39 -58.00
C ASP A 584 -52.97 11.93 -58.38
N GLY A 585 -53.83 10.93 -58.09
CA GLY A 585 -53.64 9.56 -58.57
C GLY A 585 -52.31 8.91 -58.11
N ARG A 586 -51.61 9.45 -57.11
CA ARG A 586 -50.38 8.93 -56.61
C ARG A 586 -50.63 7.88 -55.54
N GLU A 587 -50.12 6.71 -55.79
CA GLU A 587 -50.16 5.56 -54.89
C GLU A 587 -49.34 5.80 -53.68
N VAL A 588 -49.92 5.89 -52.46
CA VAL A 588 -49.18 6.01 -51.21
C VAL A 588 -48.65 4.65 -50.84
N GLU A 589 -47.34 4.48 -50.99
CA GLU A 589 -46.65 3.26 -50.62
C GLU A 589 -46.45 3.22 -49.12
N HIS A 590 -46.88 2.13 -48.45
CA HIS A 590 -46.72 1.94 -47.03
C HIS A 590 -45.72 0.80 -46.77
N ALA A 591 -44.65 1.08 -45.95
CA ALA A 591 -43.69 0.10 -45.52
C ALA A 591 -44.04 -0.41 -44.10
N ALA A 592 -44.26 -1.70 -43.98
CA ALA A 592 -44.60 -2.34 -42.71
C ALA A 592 -44.02 -3.76 -42.60
N PHE A 593 -44.05 -4.33 -41.41
CA PHE A 593 -43.81 -5.75 -41.23
C PHE A 593 -44.95 -6.56 -41.84
N GLY A 594 -44.61 -7.63 -42.57
CA GLY A 594 -45.55 -8.56 -43.14
C GLY A 594 -44.90 -9.91 -43.46
N LEU A 595 -45.74 -10.88 -43.89
CA LEU A 595 -45.24 -12.16 -44.39
C LEU A 595 -44.45 -11.94 -45.68
N ALA A 596 -43.50 -12.83 -46.00
CA ALA A 596 -42.67 -12.73 -47.20
C ALA A 596 -43.46 -12.58 -48.51
N GLU A 597 -44.68 -13.11 -48.56
CA GLU A 597 -45.59 -13.01 -49.73
C GLU A 597 -46.28 -11.65 -49.80
N GLN A 598 -46.46 -10.97 -48.69
CA GLN A 598 -47.22 -9.72 -48.57
C GLN A 598 -46.36 -8.47 -48.78
N VAL A 599 -45.05 -8.61 -48.73
CA VAL A 599 -44.13 -7.47 -48.80
C VAL A 599 -43.11 -7.64 -49.93
N ASP A 600 -42.79 -6.54 -50.59
CA ASP A 600 -41.68 -6.44 -51.52
C ASP A 600 -40.43 -5.94 -50.78
N SER A 601 -39.25 -6.40 -51.20
CA SER A 601 -37.97 -5.96 -50.60
C SER A 601 -37.77 -4.46 -50.80
N LEU A 602 -37.46 -3.75 -49.72
CA LEU A 602 -36.96 -2.37 -49.75
C LEU A 602 -35.49 -2.42 -50.18
N HIS A 603 -35.20 -2.03 -51.42
CA HIS A 603 -33.84 -1.89 -51.93
C HIS A 603 -33.22 -0.57 -51.53
#